data_2ecae16aaf38f72185300f2bce3b4a47
#
_entry.id   2ecae16aaf38f72185300f2bce3b4a47
#
_cell.length_a   1.000
_cell.length_b   1.000
_cell.length_c   1.000
_cell.angle_alpha   90.00
_cell.angle_beta   90.00
_cell.angle_gamma   90.00
#
_symmetry.space_group_name_H-M   'P 1'
#
loop_
_entity.id
_entity.type
_entity.pdbx_description
1 polymer ?
#
loop_
_entity_poly.entity_id
_entity_poly.type
_entity_poly.pdbx_seq_one_letter_code
_entity_poly.pdbx_strand_id
1 'polypeptide(L)'
;MKKLILSAILFAAATSLFAQNAQIEQFYQKYEGKEGFTSVKITEKLFALAASATGSDPDIQNVVDGIKGIQILVFENTENNAKSGEYYREFMSTVSTSNFDELMTVNSEGDKVKFYGKMASEKVLNEMLLVCDSDGEFVMISILGEINMEDISKLSEMDINGLEELKKVEDKE
;
A
#
# COMPACT_ATOMS: atom_id res chain seq x y z
N MET A 1 -27.41 -13.20 33.57
CA MET A 1 -25.95 -13.26 33.53
C MET A 1 -25.42 -13.84 32.22
N LYS A 2 -25.89 -14.99 31.72
CA LYS A 2 -25.43 -15.58 30.45
C LYS A 2 -25.61 -14.68 29.22
N LYS A 3 -26.68 -13.87 29.13
CA LYS A 3 -26.95 -12.94 28.00
C LYS A 3 -26.02 -11.71 28.00
N LEU A 4 -25.57 -11.27 29.19
CA LEU A 4 -24.61 -10.16 29.31
C LEU A 4 -23.19 -10.57 28.91
N ILE A 5 -22.80 -11.82 29.20
CA ILE A 5 -21.49 -12.37 28.80
C ILE A 5 -21.42 -12.55 27.28
N LEU A 6 -22.50 -13.00 26.66
CA LEU A 6 -22.56 -13.18 25.19
C LEU A 6 -22.49 -11.84 24.46
N SER A 7 -23.09 -10.77 24.99
CA SER A 7 -23.03 -9.41 24.45
C SER A 7 -21.63 -8.81 24.57
N ALA A 8 -20.89 -9.08 25.66
CA ALA A 8 -19.53 -8.60 25.86
C ALA A 8 -18.51 -9.27 24.91
N ILE A 9 -18.72 -10.56 24.62
CA ILE A 9 -17.86 -11.30 23.66
C ILE A 9 -18.07 -10.80 22.23
N LEU A 10 -19.29 -10.45 21.84
CA LEU A 10 -19.60 -9.92 20.51
C LEU A 10 -19.01 -8.52 20.29
N PHE A 11 -18.91 -7.70 21.35
CA PHE A 11 -18.33 -6.35 21.29
C PHE A 11 -16.79 -6.38 21.20
N ALA A 12 -16.14 -7.36 21.82
CA ALA A 12 -14.68 -7.54 21.75
C ALA A 12 -14.18 -7.97 20.37
N ALA A 13 -15.00 -8.68 19.57
CA ALA A 13 -14.62 -9.13 18.24
C ALA A 13 -14.64 -8.00 17.18
N ALA A 14 -15.41 -6.93 17.40
CA ALA A 14 -15.53 -5.83 16.45
C ALA A 14 -14.35 -4.86 16.47
N THR A 15 -13.52 -4.84 17.52
CA THR A 15 -12.41 -3.88 17.66
C THR A 15 -11.14 -4.30 16.92
N SER A 16 -11.01 -5.55 16.53
CA SER A 16 -9.79 -6.07 15.91
C SER A 16 -9.60 -5.63 14.45
N LEU A 17 -10.66 -5.26 13.75
CA LEU A 17 -10.59 -4.88 12.33
C LEU A 17 -10.02 -3.46 12.11
N PHE A 18 -10.14 -2.57 13.09
CA PHE A 18 -9.59 -1.20 13.00
C PHE A 18 -8.14 -1.09 13.48
N ALA A 19 -7.63 -2.09 14.19
CA ALA A 19 -6.33 -2.00 14.84
C ALA A 19 -5.14 -2.12 13.86
N GLN A 20 -5.30 -2.81 12.74
CA GLN A 20 -4.19 -3.08 11.81
C GLN A 20 -3.86 -1.91 10.90
N ASN A 21 -4.88 -1.24 10.33
CA ASN A 21 -4.67 0.01 9.59
C ASN A 21 -4.03 1.06 10.50
N ALA A 22 -4.34 1.02 11.80
CA ALA A 22 -3.73 1.89 12.79
C ALA A 22 -2.22 1.64 12.96
N GLN A 23 -1.73 0.39 12.84
CA GLN A 23 -0.30 0.09 12.98
C GLN A 23 0.50 0.57 11.77
N ILE A 24 0.00 0.38 10.54
CA ILE A 24 0.62 0.90 9.32
C ILE A 24 0.63 2.43 9.35
N GLU A 25 -0.51 3.06 9.68
CA GLU A 25 -0.61 4.51 9.83
C GLU A 25 0.33 5.04 10.92
N GLN A 26 0.44 4.37 12.08
CA GLN A 26 1.36 4.76 13.16
C GLN A 26 2.82 4.64 12.71
N PHE A 27 3.17 3.60 11.96
CA PHE A 27 4.52 3.46 11.40
C PHE A 27 4.80 4.58 10.40
N TYR A 28 3.87 4.86 9.48
CA TYR A 28 3.98 5.97 8.55
C TYR A 28 4.19 7.30 9.29
N GLN A 29 3.32 7.64 10.23
CA GLN A 29 3.41 8.89 11.03
C GLN A 29 4.70 8.98 11.85
N LYS A 30 5.24 7.84 12.31
CA LYS A 30 6.50 7.81 13.05
C LYS A 30 7.67 8.34 12.22
N TYR A 31 7.65 8.11 10.90
CA TYR A 31 8.74 8.43 10.00
C TYR A 31 8.44 9.56 9.00
N GLU A 32 7.18 9.96 8.88
CA GLU A 32 6.78 11.09 8.03
C GLU A 32 7.57 12.35 8.37
N GLY A 33 8.23 12.94 7.35
CA GLY A 33 9.02 14.16 7.48
C GLY A 33 10.35 14.02 8.24
N LYS A 34 10.79 12.80 8.56
CA LYS A 34 12.11 12.59 9.16
C LYS A 34 13.21 12.59 8.10
N GLU A 35 14.41 12.97 8.54
CA GLU A 35 15.60 12.97 7.71
C GLU A 35 15.87 11.58 7.12
N GLY A 36 16.17 11.51 5.83
CA GLY A 36 16.37 10.28 5.07
C GLY A 36 15.09 9.60 4.62
N PHE A 37 13.90 10.15 4.97
CA PHE A 37 12.62 9.61 4.54
C PHE A 37 11.93 10.51 3.54
N THR A 38 11.46 9.90 2.46
CA THR A 38 10.45 10.48 1.57
C THR A 38 9.10 9.90 1.93
N SER A 39 8.11 10.77 2.17
CA SER A 39 6.76 10.36 2.53
C SER A 39 5.73 10.97 1.58
N VAL A 40 4.84 10.14 1.03
CA VAL A 40 3.73 10.57 0.16
C VAL A 40 2.43 10.02 0.73
N LYS A 41 1.43 10.90 0.85
CA LYS A 41 0.07 10.53 1.25
C LYS A 41 -0.92 11.08 0.25
N ILE A 42 -1.61 10.17 -0.45
CA ILE A 42 -2.66 10.49 -1.41
C ILE A 42 -3.99 10.10 -0.77
N THR A 43 -4.92 11.03 -0.72
CA THR A 43 -6.22 10.82 -0.09
C THR A 43 -7.31 10.57 -1.15
N GLU A 44 -8.42 9.97 -0.74
CA GLU A 44 -9.62 9.78 -1.55
C GLU A 44 -10.06 11.06 -2.28
N LYS A 45 -9.91 12.23 -1.64
CA LYS A 45 -10.28 13.51 -2.24
C LYS A 45 -9.47 13.84 -3.49
N LEU A 46 -8.19 13.46 -3.54
CA LEU A 46 -7.37 13.68 -4.73
C LEU A 46 -7.81 12.76 -5.87
N PHE A 47 -8.15 11.51 -5.57
CA PHE A 47 -8.68 10.57 -6.56
C PHE A 47 -10.02 11.06 -7.13
N ALA A 48 -10.94 11.53 -6.28
CA ALA A 48 -12.21 12.10 -6.72
C ALA A 48 -12.02 13.33 -7.62
N LEU A 49 -11.04 14.19 -7.33
CA LEU A 49 -10.69 15.33 -8.19
C LEU A 49 -10.13 14.86 -9.53
N ALA A 50 -9.21 13.90 -9.53
CA ALA A 50 -8.63 13.33 -10.75
C ALA A 50 -9.70 12.69 -11.64
N ALA A 51 -10.59 11.88 -11.08
CA ALA A 51 -11.71 11.26 -11.78
C ALA A 51 -12.63 12.30 -12.44
N SER A 52 -12.90 13.41 -11.74
CA SER A 52 -13.75 14.49 -12.31
C SER A 52 -13.08 15.29 -13.43
N ALA A 53 -11.75 15.33 -13.47
CA ALA A 53 -10.97 16.11 -14.43
C ALA A 53 -10.69 15.38 -15.75
N THR A 54 -10.66 14.05 -15.75
CA THR A 54 -10.16 13.26 -16.89
C THR A 54 -11.20 12.86 -17.91
N GLY A 55 -12.51 13.14 -17.71
CA GLY A 55 -13.60 12.78 -18.67
C GLY A 55 -13.60 11.28 -19.02
N SER A 56 -13.42 10.46 -18.10
CA SER A 56 -12.65 9.25 -17.93
C SER A 56 -13.11 8.04 -18.72
N ASP A 57 -12.14 7.26 -19.15
CA ASP A 57 -12.31 5.85 -19.46
C ASP A 57 -12.99 5.16 -18.24
N PRO A 58 -14.13 4.47 -18.42
CA PRO A 58 -14.87 3.85 -17.32
C PRO A 58 -14.04 2.84 -16.52
N ASP A 59 -13.07 2.16 -17.14
CA ASP A 59 -12.22 1.19 -16.46
C ASP A 59 -11.23 1.86 -15.51
N ILE A 60 -10.67 3.01 -15.89
CA ILE A 60 -9.84 3.84 -15.00
C ILE A 60 -10.67 4.37 -13.84
N GLN A 61 -11.89 4.82 -14.12
CA GLN A 61 -12.79 5.37 -13.11
C GLN A 61 -13.13 4.34 -12.04
N ASN A 62 -13.46 3.12 -12.42
CA ASN A 62 -13.79 2.05 -11.48
C ASN A 62 -12.62 1.76 -10.50
N VAL A 63 -11.37 1.75 -10.98
CA VAL A 63 -10.20 1.56 -10.13
C VAL A 63 -9.98 2.74 -9.20
N VAL A 64 -10.09 3.96 -9.72
CA VAL A 64 -9.88 5.20 -8.95
C VAL A 64 -10.96 5.37 -7.87
N ASP A 65 -12.22 5.10 -8.19
CA ASP A 65 -13.34 5.19 -7.25
C ASP A 65 -13.23 4.17 -6.09
N GLY A 66 -12.57 3.03 -6.34
CA GLY A 66 -12.30 2.03 -5.31
C GLY A 66 -11.22 2.44 -4.31
N ILE A 67 -10.28 3.31 -4.69
CA ILE A 67 -9.13 3.67 -3.84
C ILE A 67 -9.50 4.76 -2.84
N LYS A 68 -9.32 4.47 -1.56
CA LYS A 68 -9.53 5.41 -0.43
C LYS A 68 -8.29 6.16 -0.01
N GLY A 69 -7.12 5.62 -0.33
CA GLY A 69 -5.85 6.29 -0.04
C GLY A 69 -4.64 5.45 -0.39
N ILE A 70 -3.53 6.16 -0.61
CA ILE A 70 -2.21 5.56 -0.80
C ILE A 70 -1.24 6.24 0.16
N GLN A 71 -0.41 5.45 0.81
CA GLN A 71 0.72 5.90 1.63
C GLN A 71 1.99 5.26 1.10
N ILE A 72 2.99 6.06 0.85
CA ILE A 72 4.32 5.63 0.42
C ILE A 72 5.33 6.21 1.41
N LEU A 73 6.18 5.36 1.93
CA LEU A 73 7.29 5.74 2.79
C LEU A 73 8.55 5.09 2.23
N VAL A 74 9.53 5.89 1.88
CA VAL A 74 10.81 5.43 1.35
C VAL A 74 11.93 5.97 2.23
N PHE A 75 12.81 5.12 2.65
CA PHE A 75 14.08 5.48 3.25
C PHE A 75 15.19 5.13 2.27
N GLU A 76 16.00 6.13 1.93
CA GLU A 76 17.17 5.96 1.07
C GLU A 76 18.41 6.35 1.87
N ASN A 77 19.38 5.45 1.94
CA ASN A 77 20.67 5.75 2.55
C ASN A 77 21.82 5.22 1.70
N THR A 78 22.46 6.12 0.99
CA THR A 78 23.60 5.82 0.13
C THR A 78 24.89 5.54 0.92
N GLU A 79 24.95 5.90 2.21
CA GLU A 79 26.17 5.78 3.02
C GLU A 79 26.22 4.50 3.86
N ASN A 80 25.08 3.91 4.20
CA ASN A 80 25.01 2.74 5.09
C ASN A 80 23.79 1.86 4.84
N ASN A 81 23.93 0.87 3.96
CA ASN A 81 22.87 -0.08 3.60
C ASN A 81 22.27 -0.86 4.79
N ALA A 82 22.95 -0.89 5.95
CA ALA A 82 22.44 -1.62 7.12
C ALA A 82 21.18 -1.00 7.73
N LYS A 83 20.95 0.32 7.55
CA LYS A 83 19.80 1.00 8.15
C LYS A 83 18.47 0.63 7.51
N SER A 84 18.43 0.36 6.21
CA SER A 84 17.19 -0.08 5.52
C SER A 84 16.67 -1.37 6.15
N GLY A 85 17.55 -2.34 6.37
CA GLY A 85 17.21 -3.59 7.01
C GLY A 85 16.74 -3.45 8.46
N GLU A 86 17.14 -2.38 9.18
CA GLU A 86 16.60 -2.08 10.51
C GLU A 86 15.14 -1.63 10.42
N TYR A 87 14.81 -0.73 9.50
CA TYR A 87 13.43 -0.27 9.29
C TYR A 87 12.52 -1.38 8.80
N TYR A 88 13.02 -2.23 7.90
CA TYR A 88 12.29 -3.41 7.46
C TYR A 88 11.96 -4.34 8.65
N ARG A 89 12.94 -4.67 9.48
CA ARG A 89 12.73 -5.52 10.66
C ARG A 89 11.79 -4.88 11.67
N GLU A 90 11.92 -3.58 11.90
CA GLU A 90 11.04 -2.84 12.77
C GLU A 90 9.60 -2.88 12.26
N PHE A 91 9.39 -2.60 10.96
CA PHE A 91 8.08 -2.70 10.34
C PHE A 91 7.47 -4.08 10.55
N MET A 92 8.19 -5.14 10.17
CA MET A 92 7.72 -6.52 10.27
C MET A 92 7.47 -6.98 11.72
N SER A 93 8.09 -6.36 12.70
CA SER A 93 7.86 -6.66 14.12
C SER A 93 6.71 -5.86 14.74
N THR A 94 6.42 -4.67 14.19
CA THR A 94 5.43 -3.74 14.74
C THR A 94 4.07 -3.90 14.07
N VAL A 95 4.07 -4.13 12.75
CA VAL A 95 2.85 -4.27 11.95
C VAL A 95 2.47 -5.75 11.85
N SER A 96 1.31 -6.07 12.41
CA SER A 96 0.77 -7.43 12.29
C SER A 96 0.24 -7.67 10.88
N THR A 97 0.80 -8.65 10.19
CA THR A 97 0.31 -9.11 8.88
C THR A 97 -0.59 -10.35 8.97
N SER A 98 -1.03 -10.74 10.17
CA SER A 98 -1.78 -11.99 10.42
C SER A 98 -3.13 -12.08 9.71
N ASN A 99 -3.71 -10.93 9.31
CA ASN A 99 -4.98 -10.86 8.56
C ASN A 99 -4.76 -10.48 7.09
N PHE A 100 -3.53 -10.58 6.61
CA PHE A 100 -3.19 -10.43 5.21
C PHE A 100 -2.80 -11.80 4.66
N ASP A 101 -3.14 -12.01 3.42
CA ASP A 101 -2.61 -13.11 2.62
C ASP A 101 -1.28 -12.66 2.00
N GLU A 102 -0.23 -13.47 2.12
CA GLU A 102 1.02 -13.22 1.42
C GLU A 102 0.83 -13.58 -0.05
N LEU A 103 0.83 -12.58 -0.93
CA LEU A 103 0.60 -12.75 -2.36
C LEU A 103 1.90 -13.06 -3.10
N MET A 104 3.02 -12.48 -2.66
CA MET A 104 4.33 -12.66 -3.25
C MET A 104 5.42 -12.44 -2.20
N THR A 105 6.47 -13.25 -2.28
CA THR A 105 7.71 -13.04 -1.54
C THR A 105 8.89 -13.25 -2.49
N VAL A 106 9.80 -12.28 -2.52
CA VAL A 106 11.09 -12.38 -3.19
C VAL A 106 12.18 -12.26 -2.14
N ASN A 107 13.14 -13.20 -2.17
CA ASN A 107 14.36 -13.15 -1.39
C ASN A 107 15.52 -13.44 -2.33
N SER A 108 16.40 -12.48 -2.59
CA SER A 108 17.53 -12.63 -3.51
C SER A 108 18.70 -11.78 -3.04
N GLU A 109 19.86 -12.38 -2.84
CA GLU A 109 21.16 -11.71 -2.59
C GLU A 109 21.15 -10.56 -1.55
N GLY A 110 20.21 -10.59 -0.61
CA GLY A 110 20.02 -9.54 0.41
C GLY A 110 18.73 -8.76 0.24
N ASP A 111 18.13 -8.79 -0.93
CA ASP A 111 16.84 -8.17 -1.20
C ASP A 111 15.69 -8.96 -0.60
N LYS A 112 14.74 -8.25 -0.04
CA LYS A 112 13.50 -8.80 0.52
C LYS A 112 12.34 -7.97 0.04
N VAL A 113 11.45 -8.58 -0.74
CA VAL A 113 10.20 -7.94 -1.14
C VAL A 113 9.05 -8.81 -0.69
N LYS A 114 8.09 -8.22 0.01
CA LYS A 114 6.86 -8.88 0.41
C LYS A 114 5.66 -8.09 -0.06
N PHE A 115 4.74 -8.80 -0.68
CA PHE A 115 3.49 -8.25 -1.15
C PHE A 115 2.35 -8.97 -0.45
N TYR A 116 1.52 -8.21 0.22
CA TYR A 116 0.39 -8.69 1.00
C TYR A 116 -0.92 -8.11 0.47
N GLY A 117 -1.98 -8.90 0.55
CA GLY A 117 -3.33 -8.48 0.26
C GLY A 117 -4.28 -8.84 1.40
N LYS A 118 -5.20 -7.95 1.71
CA LYS A 118 -6.30 -8.24 2.63
C LYS A 118 -7.57 -8.42 1.83
N MET A 119 -7.97 -9.68 1.68
CA MET A 119 -9.12 -10.04 0.86
C MET A 119 -10.44 -9.64 1.53
N ALA A 120 -11.32 -8.98 0.77
CA ALA A 120 -12.73 -8.80 1.13
C ALA A 120 -13.59 -9.93 0.57
N SER A 121 -13.20 -10.45 -0.61
CA SER A 121 -13.81 -11.59 -1.29
C SER A 121 -12.77 -12.24 -2.21
N GLU A 122 -13.14 -13.29 -2.94
CA GLU A 122 -12.22 -13.98 -3.87
C GLU A 122 -11.58 -13.07 -4.93
N LYS A 123 -12.22 -11.93 -5.26
CA LYS A 123 -11.78 -11.03 -6.33
C LYS A 123 -11.54 -9.58 -5.87
N VAL A 124 -11.79 -9.27 -4.62
CA VAL A 124 -11.70 -7.90 -4.10
C VAL A 124 -10.76 -7.85 -2.91
N LEU A 125 -9.79 -6.96 -2.99
CA LEU A 125 -8.88 -6.59 -1.90
C LEU A 125 -9.39 -5.31 -1.22
N ASN A 126 -9.33 -5.27 0.10
CA ASN A 126 -9.60 -4.04 0.89
C ASN A 126 -8.31 -3.26 1.18
N GLU A 127 -7.18 -3.92 1.09
CA GLU A 127 -5.89 -3.31 1.36
C GLU A 127 -4.78 -4.12 0.66
N MET A 128 -3.83 -3.40 0.08
CA MET A 128 -2.59 -3.95 -0.46
C MET A 128 -1.42 -3.31 0.28
N LEU A 129 -0.42 -4.13 0.61
CA LEU A 129 0.77 -3.69 1.30
C LEU A 129 2.00 -4.29 0.64
N LEU A 130 2.90 -3.43 0.19
CA LEU A 130 4.23 -3.81 -0.27
C LEU A 130 5.27 -3.34 0.75
N VAL A 131 6.18 -4.22 1.10
CA VAL A 131 7.34 -3.90 1.96
C VAL A 131 8.60 -4.45 1.31
N CYS A 132 9.58 -3.58 1.14
CA CYS A 132 10.85 -3.91 0.48
C CYS A 132 12.04 -3.46 1.33
N ASP A 133 13.11 -4.27 1.31
CA ASP A 133 14.46 -3.95 1.79
C ASP A 133 15.41 -4.40 0.68
N SER A 134 15.97 -3.47 -0.07
CA SER A 134 16.79 -3.73 -1.25
C SER A 134 17.78 -2.58 -1.47
N ASP A 135 19.02 -2.89 -1.79
CA ASP A 135 20.07 -1.92 -2.15
C ASP A 135 20.24 -0.74 -1.19
N GLY A 136 19.97 -0.94 0.11
CA GLY A 136 20.06 0.12 1.11
C GLY A 136 18.80 0.98 1.21
N GLU A 137 17.74 0.64 0.48
CA GLU A 137 16.44 1.29 0.53
C GLU A 137 15.44 0.45 1.32
N PHE A 138 14.64 1.12 2.15
CA PHE A 138 13.43 0.56 2.72
C PHE A 138 12.23 1.23 2.05
N VAL A 139 11.31 0.43 1.53
CA VAL A 139 10.08 0.93 0.90
C VAL A 139 8.87 0.28 1.57
N MET A 140 7.91 1.11 1.92
CA MET A 140 6.56 0.69 2.32
C MET A 140 5.54 1.39 1.44
N ILE A 141 4.66 0.62 0.80
CA ILE A 141 3.50 1.14 0.05
C ILE A 141 2.25 0.47 0.59
N SER A 142 1.32 1.27 1.09
CA SER A 142 -0.02 0.80 1.50
C SER A 142 -1.08 1.45 0.62
N ILE A 143 -1.96 0.65 0.05
CA ILE A 143 -3.11 1.08 -0.75
C ILE A 143 -4.36 0.58 -0.05
N LEU A 144 -5.21 1.52 0.36
CA LEU A 144 -6.49 1.27 1.01
C LEU A 144 -7.62 1.48 0.01
N GLY A 145 -8.59 0.58 0.01
CA GLY A 145 -9.79 0.70 -0.83
C GLY A 145 -10.30 -0.64 -1.33
N GLU A 146 -11.43 -0.63 -1.97
CA GLU A 146 -11.99 -1.80 -2.65
C GLU A 146 -11.33 -1.94 -4.03
N ILE A 147 -10.32 -2.81 -4.11
CA ILE A 147 -9.52 -3.02 -5.30
C ILE A 147 -9.99 -4.32 -5.96
N ASN A 148 -10.68 -4.20 -7.08
CA ASN A 148 -11.09 -5.34 -7.87
C ASN A 148 -9.92 -5.85 -8.73
N MET A 149 -9.56 -7.12 -8.57
CA MET A 149 -8.46 -7.73 -9.31
C MET A 149 -8.71 -7.78 -10.82
N GLU A 150 -9.98 -7.86 -11.26
CA GLU A 150 -10.34 -7.84 -12.68
C GLU A 150 -10.08 -6.46 -13.30
N ASP A 151 -10.33 -5.37 -12.57
CA ASP A 151 -10.10 -4.03 -13.06
C ASP A 151 -8.60 -3.71 -13.15
N ILE A 152 -7.78 -4.22 -12.22
CA ILE A 152 -6.32 -4.14 -12.31
C ILE A 152 -5.80 -4.89 -13.54
N SER A 153 -6.35 -6.08 -13.82
CA SER A 153 -5.97 -6.86 -15.00
C SER A 153 -6.24 -6.10 -16.30
N LYS A 154 -7.37 -5.42 -16.40
CA LYS A 154 -7.69 -4.58 -17.56
C LYS A 154 -6.71 -3.42 -17.74
N LEU A 155 -6.30 -2.77 -16.64
CA LEU A 155 -5.30 -1.71 -16.70
C LEU A 155 -3.94 -2.20 -17.21
N SER A 156 -3.56 -3.45 -16.92
CA SER A 156 -2.31 -4.03 -17.42
C SER A 156 -2.34 -4.33 -18.92
N GLU A 157 -3.54 -4.49 -19.50
CA GLU A 157 -3.76 -4.70 -20.93
C GLU A 157 -3.88 -3.37 -21.71
N MET A 158 -4.10 -2.25 -21.00
CA MET A 158 -4.11 -0.93 -21.61
C MET A 158 -2.69 -0.56 -22.04
N ASP A 159 -2.53 -0.31 -23.34
CA ASP A 159 -1.28 0.18 -23.90
C ASP A 159 -1.00 1.59 -23.36
N ILE A 160 -0.04 1.69 -22.42
CA ILE A 160 0.32 2.96 -21.78
C ILE A 160 1.22 3.74 -22.76
N ASN A 161 0.69 4.08 -23.92
CA ASN A 161 1.39 4.86 -24.95
C ASN A 161 1.84 6.24 -24.46
N GLY A 162 1.24 6.75 -23.37
CA GLY A 162 1.65 8.00 -22.73
C GLY A 162 3.06 7.97 -22.14
N LEU A 163 3.58 6.82 -21.72
CA LEU A 163 4.96 6.71 -21.21
C LEU A 163 6.01 6.78 -22.32
N GLU A 164 5.68 6.36 -23.53
CA GLU A 164 6.60 6.52 -24.68
C GLU A 164 6.71 7.98 -25.15
N GLU A 165 5.66 8.77 -24.96
CA GLU A 165 5.72 10.21 -25.29
C GLU A 165 6.57 10.98 -24.28
N LEU A 166 6.59 10.60 -23.01
CA LEU A 166 7.46 11.21 -21.99
C LEU A 166 8.94 10.93 -22.27
N LYS A 167 9.30 9.74 -22.74
CA LYS A 167 10.67 9.40 -23.15
C LYS A 167 11.15 10.23 -24.36
N LYS A 168 10.26 10.59 -25.27
CA LYS A 168 10.60 11.42 -26.43
C LYS A 168 10.88 12.89 -26.08
N VAL A 169 10.47 13.35 -24.91
CA VAL A 169 10.77 14.71 -24.42
C VAL A 169 12.18 14.78 -23.83
N GLU A 170 12.65 13.70 -23.21
CA GLU A 170 13.98 13.61 -22.61
C GLU A 170 15.12 13.54 -23.64
N ASP A 171 14.86 12.94 -24.81
CA ASP A 171 15.84 12.83 -25.90
C ASP A 171 15.97 14.10 -26.78
N LYS A 172 15.37 15.24 -26.40
CA LYS A 172 15.41 16.51 -27.14
C LYS A 172 16.15 17.65 -26.43
N GLU A 173 16.80 17.40 -25.32
CA GLU A 173 17.78 18.27 -24.69
C GLU A 173 19.20 17.71 -24.90
#